data_d2193412a8827831875c4351bad71e0e
#
_entry.id   d2193412a8827831875c4351bad71e0e
#
_cell.length_a   1.000
_cell.length_b   1.000
_cell.length_c   1.000
_cell.angle_alpha   90.00
_cell.angle_beta   90.00
_cell.angle_gamma   90.00
#
_symmetry.space_group_name_H-M   'P 1'
#
loop_
_entity.id
_entity.type
_entity.pdbx_description
1 polymer ?
#
loop_
_entity_poly.entity_id
_entity_poly.type
_entity_poly.pdbx_seq_one_letter_code
_entity_poly.pdbx_strand_id
1 'polypeptide(L)'
;MNRRGFLGLGAALGATAFAPNLLAKERFDVWGMPAIPSTMLAVASLQGELNKTHDMKLRIWNSPDQLRAGVASGEMKLTAAPSNVGVNLANQGINFGLLNIMTNGLQNIIVKDPNIKSVEDLVGKKLIMPFKNDMPDIVLRAICKKRGVDISKIEINYVQTPPEAIGLFLQKDFDAALSIEPMSSAAILRGKKMGVNVRVGFELPEVWGESFGIKPYIPQAGLIVDIDYYNANKEVFEIFHKDLQNALKWILENKQSAAQIGAQYLPAPEPALANAFERSNLTVTKAKDLTDELMSFFEVLFELNPKLLGGKMPDKSLFL
;
A
#
# COMPACT_ATOMS: atom_id res chain seq x y z
N MET A 1 38.23 68.55 38.70
CA MET A 1 39.68 68.24 38.68
C MET A 1 39.84 66.87 37.99
N ASN A 2 40.37 66.87 36.75
CA ASN A 2 41.53 66.09 36.29
C ASN A 2 41.40 64.60 36.39
N ARG A 3 41.68 63.77 35.40
CA ARG A 3 42.51 63.79 34.18
C ARG A 3 42.45 62.40 33.56
N ARG A 4 42.41 62.33 32.22
CA ARG A 4 43.24 61.50 31.34
C ARG A 4 43.19 59.98 31.62
N GLY A 5 42.75 59.10 30.77
CA GLY A 5 43.19 58.90 29.39
C GLY A 5 44.07 57.67 29.34
N PHE A 6 43.60 56.58 28.75
CA PHE A 6 44.50 55.61 28.12
C PHE A 6 43.78 54.91 26.98
N LEU A 7 44.30 55.12 25.80
CA LEU A 7 43.97 54.36 24.57
C LEU A 7 44.56 52.95 24.69
N GLY A 8 43.73 51.94 24.56
CA GLY A 8 44.16 50.59 24.36
C GLY A 8 43.48 50.03 23.06
N LEU A 9 44.24 50.09 21.95
CA LEU A 9 43.87 49.38 20.73
C LEU A 9 43.99 47.89 21.03
N GLY A 10 42.85 47.22 21.18
CA GLY A 10 42.71 45.77 21.14
C GLY A 10 42.15 45.34 19.78
N ALA A 11 42.99 44.80 18.92
CA ALA A 11 42.57 44.18 17.66
C ALA A 11 41.71 42.98 17.97
N ALA A 12 40.40 43.12 17.84
CA ALA A 12 39.47 42.00 17.84
C ALA A 12 39.62 41.27 16.49
N LEU A 13 40.41 40.21 16.48
CA LEU A 13 40.34 39.17 15.43
C LEU A 13 38.94 38.56 15.46
N GLY A 14 38.12 39.00 14.53
CA GLY A 14 36.83 38.41 14.27
C GLY A 14 37.01 36.97 13.78
N ALA A 15 36.90 36.02 14.69
CA ALA A 15 36.64 34.63 14.32
C ALA A 15 35.21 34.57 13.79
N THR A 16 35.05 34.69 12.47
CA THR A 16 33.83 34.27 11.80
C THR A 16 33.73 32.76 12.00
N ALA A 17 33.02 32.37 13.04
CA ALA A 17 32.57 31.00 13.19
C ALA A 17 31.72 30.70 11.96
N PHE A 18 32.27 29.93 11.01
CA PHE A 18 31.47 29.21 10.01
C PHE A 18 30.61 28.24 10.80
N ALA A 19 29.45 28.69 11.26
CA ALA A 19 28.38 27.76 11.60
C ALA A 19 28.06 27.04 10.29
N PRO A 20 28.14 25.69 10.24
CA PRO A 20 27.66 25.00 9.09
C PRO A 20 26.17 25.36 8.96
N ASN A 21 25.80 25.99 7.84
CA ASN A 21 24.42 26.17 7.48
C ASN A 21 23.81 24.76 7.48
N LEU A 22 23.17 24.36 8.55
CA LEU A 22 22.21 23.28 8.55
C LEU A 22 21.05 23.77 7.67
N LEU A 23 21.22 23.61 6.35
CA LEU A 23 20.12 23.80 5.43
C LEU A 23 18.98 22.90 5.95
N ALA A 24 17.86 23.50 6.29
CA ALA A 24 16.68 22.75 6.70
C ALA A 24 16.37 21.77 5.56
N LYS A 25 16.25 20.49 5.90
CA LYS A 25 15.92 19.45 4.91
C LYS A 25 14.61 19.81 4.24
N GLU A 26 14.55 19.64 2.94
CA GLU A 26 13.31 19.80 2.19
C GLU A 26 12.28 18.76 2.65
N ARG A 27 11.02 19.17 2.71
CA ARG A 27 9.96 18.28 3.14
C ARG A 27 9.53 17.35 2.02
N PHE A 28 9.47 16.05 2.30
CA PHE A 28 8.98 15.01 1.38
C PHE A 28 7.87 14.20 2.07
N ASP A 29 6.62 14.57 1.79
CA ASP A 29 5.45 13.90 2.36
C ASP A 29 5.04 12.71 1.50
N VAL A 30 4.87 11.55 2.13
CA VAL A 30 4.32 10.34 1.51
C VAL A 30 3.20 9.77 2.36
N TRP A 31 2.13 9.37 1.70
CA TRP A 31 1.02 8.68 2.34
C TRP A 31 1.06 7.19 2.02
N GLY A 32 0.97 6.35 3.03
CA GLY A 32 0.88 4.89 2.92
C GLY A 32 -0.56 4.42 3.02
N MET A 33 -0.79 3.18 2.61
CA MET A 33 -2.05 2.45 2.82
C MET A 33 -2.00 1.65 4.13
N PRO A 34 -3.14 1.27 4.73
CA PRO A 34 -3.16 0.42 5.94
C PRO A 34 -2.88 -1.07 5.60
N ALA A 35 -1.80 -1.31 4.88
CA ALA A 35 -1.38 -2.64 4.41
C ALA A 35 0.15 -2.74 4.33
N ILE A 36 0.62 -3.98 4.21
CA ILE A 36 2.04 -4.35 4.34
C ILE A 36 3.01 -3.56 3.43
N PRO A 37 2.65 -3.12 2.20
CA PRO A 37 3.55 -2.31 1.37
C PRO A 37 4.02 -1.02 2.04
N SER A 38 3.24 -0.46 2.98
CA SER A 38 3.64 0.75 3.72
C SER A 38 4.83 0.54 4.65
N THR A 39 5.19 -0.72 4.96
CA THR A 39 6.44 -1.00 5.68
C THR A 39 7.66 -0.63 4.85
N MET A 40 7.61 -0.78 3.50
CA MET A 40 8.70 -0.32 2.63
C MET A 40 8.87 1.20 2.69
N LEU A 41 7.76 1.94 2.72
CA LEU A 41 7.78 3.40 2.90
C LEU A 41 8.37 3.79 4.25
N ALA A 42 8.00 3.07 5.32
CA ALA A 42 8.52 3.31 6.67
C ALA A 42 10.03 3.06 6.74
N VAL A 43 10.52 1.93 6.18
CA VAL A 43 11.96 1.62 6.15
C VAL A 43 12.72 2.64 5.29
N ALA A 44 12.21 2.99 4.11
CA ALA A 44 12.82 4.00 3.24
C ALA A 44 12.89 5.38 3.93
N SER A 45 11.86 5.77 4.68
CA SER A 45 11.86 7.04 5.41
C SER A 45 12.87 7.11 6.55
N LEU A 46 13.29 5.96 7.09
CA LEU A 46 14.25 5.89 8.19
C LEU A 46 15.68 5.66 7.71
N GLN A 47 15.88 4.88 6.66
CA GLN A 47 17.18 4.35 6.25
C GLN A 47 17.58 4.75 4.82
N GLY A 48 16.69 5.37 4.03
CA GLY A 48 16.94 5.73 2.65
C GLY A 48 17.94 6.87 2.48
N GLU A 49 18.59 6.91 1.32
CA GLU A 49 19.51 7.98 0.93
C GLU A 49 18.80 9.35 0.89
N LEU A 50 17.53 9.36 0.44
CA LEU A 50 16.73 10.58 0.37
C LEU A 50 16.59 11.25 1.74
N ASN A 51 16.56 10.47 2.82
CA ASN A 51 16.47 11.02 4.18
C ASN A 51 17.72 11.85 4.61
N LYS A 52 18.81 11.81 3.84
CA LYS A 52 19.99 12.67 4.10
C LYS A 52 19.71 14.14 3.73
N THR A 53 18.92 14.37 2.69
CA THR A 53 18.62 15.69 2.13
C THR A 53 17.19 16.16 2.39
N HIS A 54 16.25 15.22 2.57
CA HIS A 54 14.83 15.51 2.77
C HIS A 54 14.34 15.00 4.13
N ASP A 55 13.39 15.73 4.72
CA ASP A 55 12.63 15.29 5.90
C ASP A 55 11.41 14.54 5.44
N MET A 56 11.54 13.20 5.35
CA MET A 56 10.46 12.33 4.92
C MET A 56 9.41 12.18 6.02
N LYS A 57 8.15 12.46 5.69
CA LYS A 57 6.99 12.27 6.57
C LYS A 57 6.06 11.22 6.01
N LEU A 58 6.05 10.05 6.64
CA LEU A 58 5.09 9.00 6.33
C LEU A 58 3.84 9.16 7.21
N ARG A 59 2.68 9.14 6.56
CA ARG A 59 1.35 9.04 7.18
C ARG A 59 0.60 7.88 6.56
N ILE A 60 -0.34 7.29 7.30
CA ILE A 60 -1.19 6.22 6.77
C ILE A 60 -2.62 6.76 6.68
N TRP A 61 -3.23 6.64 5.50
CA TRP A 61 -4.66 6.92 5.38
C TRP A 61 -5.49 5.76 5.95
N ASN A 62 -6.69 6.08 6.45
CA ASN A 62 -7.50 5.11 7.20
C ASN A 62 -8.67 4.52 6.40
N SER A 63 -9.07 5.18 5.32
CA SER A 63 -10.20 4.73 4.49
C SER A 63 -10.01 5.13 3.03
N PRO A 64 -10.64 4.41 2.08
CA PRO A 64 -10.67 4.81 0.68
C PRO A 64 -11.23 6.21 0.43
N ASP A 65 -12.19 6.66 1.26
CA ASP A 65 -12.77 8.01 1.14
C ASP A 65 -11.76 9.09 1.55
N GLN A 66 -10.98 8.85 2.61
CA GLN A 66 -9.88 9.75 2.98
C GLN A 66 -8.82 9.84 1.88
N LEU A 67 -8.46 8.72 1.26
CA LEU A 67 -7.53 8.70 0.13
C LEU A 67 -8.06 9.57 -1.02
N ARG A 68 -9.29 9.33 -1.47
CA ARG A 68 -9.89 10.09 -2.58
C ARG A 68 -10.01 11.58 -2.27
N ALA A 69 -10.44 11.93 -1.07
CA ALA A 69 -10.54 13.33 -0.62
C ALA A 69 -9.17 14.01 -0.54
N GLY A 70 -8.16 13.31 0.00
CA GLY A 70 -6.79 13.82 0.13
C GLY A 70 -6.11 14.08 -1.22
N VAL A 71 -6.34 13.20 -2.20
CA VAL A 71 -5.86 13.42 -3.58
C VAL A 71 -6.61 14.59 -4.23
N ALA A 72 -7.94 14.61 -4.14
CA ALA A 72 -8.76 15.65 -4.77
C ALA A 72 -8.49 17.06 -4.19
N SER A 73 -8.16 17.15 -2.91
CA SER A 73 -7.78 18.43 -2.26
C SER A 73 -6.34 18.86 -2.49
N GLY A 74 -5.49 18.00 -3.07
CA GLY A 74 -4.05 18.23 -3.23
C GLY A 74 -3.23 18.05 -1.94
N GLU A 75 -3.83 17.56 -0.85
CA GLU A 75 -3.11 17.22 0.38
C GLU A 75 -2.18 16.01 0.16
N MET A 76 -2.63 15.01 -0.60
CA MET A 76 -1.88 13.80 -0.90
C MET A 76 -1.30 13.87 -2.32
N LYS A 77 -0.13 14.51 -2.49
CA LYS A 77 0.56 14.57 -3.78
C LYS A 77 1.30 13.27 -4.15
N LEU A 78 1.67 12.47 -3.16
CA LEU A 78 2.30 11.17 -3.30
C LEU A 78 1.66 10.22 -2.31
N THR A 79 1.03 9.16 -2.80
CA THR A 79 0.32 8.22 -1.94
C THR A 79 0.34 6.80 -2.49
N ALA A 80 0.47 5.82 -1.57
CA ALA A 80 0.18 4.44 -1.90
C ALA A 80 -1.34 4.26 -2.06
N ALA A 81 -1.75 3.63 -3.15
CA ALA A 81 -3.14 3.43 -3.51
C ALA A 81 -3.34 2.16 -4.34
N PRO A 82 -4.57 1.62 -4.41
CA PRO A 82 -4.91 0.66 -5.44
C PRO A 82 -4.71 1.25 -6.84
N SER A 83 -4.13 0.47 -7.76
CA SER A 83 -3.74 0.95 -9.09
C SER A 83 -4.92 1.48 -9.91
N ASN A 84 -6.10 0.84 -9.79
CA ASN A 84 -7.32 1.32 -10.43
C ASN A 84 -7.79 2.69 -9.91
N VAL A 85 -7.50 3.04 -8.67
CA VAL A 85 -7.86 4.36 -8.11
C VAL A 85 -7.06 5.45 -8.82
N GLY A 86 -5.75 5.24 -9.04
CA GLY A 86 -4.91 6.17 -9.81
C GLY A 86 -5.46 6.39 -11.22
N VAL A 87 -5.81 5.30 -11.93
CA VAL A 87 -6.41 5.37 -13.26
C VAL A 87 -7.77 6.07 -13.23
N ASN A 88 -8.61 5.74 -12.27
CA ASN A 88 -9.95 6.34 -12.14
C ASN A 88 -9.85 7.86 -11.96
N LEU A 89 -8.99 8.32 -11.06
CA LEU A 89 -8.75 9.74 -10.79
C LEU A 89 -8.21 10.47 -12.03
N ALA A 90 -7.23 9.88 -12.71
CA ALA A 90 -6.67 10.44 -13.95
C ALA A 90 -7.73 10.55 -15.05
N ASN A 91 -8.54 9.51 -15.22
CA ASN A 91 -9.62 9.52 -16.22
C ASN A 91 -10.75 10.51 -15.91
N GLN A 92 -10.88 10.92 -14.64
CA GLN A 92 -11.76 12.01 -14.20
C GLN A 92 -11.12 13.41 -14.29
N GLY A 93 -9.89 13.51 -14.81
CA GLY A 93 -9.20 14.78 -15.05
C GLY A 93 -8.32 15.25 -13.89
N ILE A 94 -8.09 14.42 -12.87
CA ILE A 94 -7.13 14.71 -11.82
C ILE A 94 -5.72 14.37 -12.33
N ASN A 95 -4.79 15.31 -12.23
CA ASN A 95 -3.44 15.20 -12.80
C ASN A 95 -2.52 14.24 -12.02
N PHE A 96 -2.86 12.94 -12.01
CA PHE A 96 -2.13 11.89 -11.32
C PHE A 96 -1.67 10.78 -12.26
N GLY A 97 -0.50 10.20 -11.96
CA GLY A 97 0.04 9.02 -12.66
C GLY A 97 0.40 7.89 -11.70
N LEU A 98 0.60 6.71 -12.25
CA LEU A 98 1.13 5.55 -11.53
C LEU A 98 2.65 5.61 -11.56
N LEU A 99 3.29 5.70 -10.39
CA LEU A 99 4.75 5.75 -10.28
C LEU A 99 5.37 4.33 -10.29
N ASN A 100 4.79 3.43 -9.50
CA ASN A 100 5.27 2.05 -9.39
C ASN A 100 4.15 1.11 -8.91
N ILE A 101 4.45 -0.19 -8.94
CA ILE A 101 3.70 -1.23 -8.24
C ILE A 101 4.55 -1.73 -7.08
N MET A 102 3.94 -1.87 -5.91
CA MET A 102 4.58 -2.27 -4.65
C MET A 102 4.11 -3.66 -4.16
N THR A 103 3.06 -4.20 -4.74
CA THR A 103 2.59 -5.56 -4.48
C THR A 103 1.86 -6.13 -5.68
N ASN A 104 2.12 -7.40 -5.96
CA ASN A 104 1.43 -8.20 -6.96
C ASN A 104 0.32 -9.09 -6.36
N GLY A 105 -0.25 -8.65 -5.23
CA GLY A 105 -1.36 -9.31 -4.57
C GLY A 105 -1.05 -9.71 -3.13
N LEU A 106 -1.93 -9.31 -2.22
CA LEU A 106 -1.81 -9.55 -0.77
C LEU A 106 -3.14 -9.99 -0.15
N GLN A 107 -4.06 -10.42 -1.00
CA GLN A 107 -5.43 -10.79 -0.62
C GLN A 107 -5.56 -12.29 -0.47
N ASN A 108 -6.21 -12.70 0.63
CA ASN A 108 -6.44 -14.10 0.97
C ASN A 108 -7.89 -14.31 1.38
N ILE A 109 -8.43 -15.50 1.10
CA ILE A 109 -9.59 -16.01 1.81
C ILE A 109 -9.09 -16.82 3.00
N ILE A 110 -9.34 -16.32 4.20
CA ILE A 110 -9.08 -17.06 5.44
C ILE A 110 -10.37 -17.75 5.89
N VAL A 111 -10.24 -18.95 6.45
CA VAL A 111 -11.37 -19.83 6.74
C VAL A 111 -11.24 -20.53 8.08
N LYS A 112 -12.39 -20.92 8.65
CA LYS A 112 -12.47 -21.83 9.80
C LYS A 112 -12.74 -23.28 9.33
N ASP A 113 -13.54 -23.44 8.26
CA ASP A 113 -13.82 -24.74 7.64
C ASP A 113 -12.67 -25.16 6.73
N PRO A 114 -12.01 -26.31 6.98
CA PRO A 114 -10.91 -26.82 6.14
C PRO A 114 -11.37 -27.25 4.73
N ASN A 115 -12.65 -27.38 4.47
CA ASN A 115 -13.18 -27.78 3.18
C ASN A 115 -13.27 -26.62 2.18
N ILE A 116 -13.23 -25.37 2.63
CA ILE A 116 -13.21 -24.20 1.75
C ILE A 116 -11.79 -24.01 1.19
N LYS A 117 -11.60 -24.31 -0.10
CA LYS A 117 -10.31 -24.30 -0.81
C LYS A 117 -10.36 -23.56 -2.15
N SER A 118 -11.54 -23.14 -2.60
CA SER A 118 -11.76 -22.46 -3.87
C SER A 118 -12.88 -21.43 -3.76
N VAL A 119 -13.06 -20.61 -4.79
CA VAL A 119 -14.17 -19.64 -4.82
C VAL A 119 -15.52 -20.33 -4.96
N GLU A 120 -15.56 -21.53 -5.58
CA GLU A 120 -16.75 -22.36 -5.75
C GLU A 120 -17.27 -22.83 -4.39
N ASP A 121 -16.38 -23.11 -3.43
CA ASP A 121 -16.74 -23.54 -2.07
C ASP A 121 -17.36 -22.43 -1.21
N LEU A 122 -17.27 -21.17 -1.67
CA LEU A 122 -17.92 -20.04 -0.98
C LEU A 122 -19.42 -19.96 -1.26
N VAL A 123 -19.95 -20.68 -2.24
CA VAL A 123 -21.39 -20.69 -2.53
C VAL A 123 -22.17 -21.22 -1.33
N GLY A 124 -23.16 -20.45 -0.86
CA GLY A 124 -23.96 -20.75 0.32
C GLY A 124 -23.25 -20.50 1.65
N LYS A 125 -22.05 -19.88 1.63
CA LYS A 125 -21.28 -19.57 2.84
C LYS A 125 -21.39 -18.09 3.22
N LYS A 126 -21.15 -17.80 4.50
CA LYS A 126 -21.10 -16.43 5.05
C LYS A 126 -19.67 -15.91 4.97
N LEU A 127 -19.47 -14.94 4.10
CA LEU A 127 -18.20 -14.26 3.89
C LEU A 127 -18.25 -12.84 4.48
N ILE A 128 -17.28 -12.49 5.32
CA ILE A 128 -17.08 -11.11 5.76
C ILE A 128 -15.88 -10.50 5.06
N MET A 129 -15.99 -9.22 4.68
CA MET A 129 -14.89 -8.51 4.02
C MET A 129 -14.98 -6.99 4.18
N PRO A 130 -13.83 -6.28 4.17
CA PRO A 130 -13.82 -4.83 4.17
C PRO A 130 -13.98 -4.24 2.77
N PHE A 131 -14.25 -2.94 2.69
CA PHE A 131 -14.08 -2.10 1.50
C PHE A 131 -14.95 -2.51 0.31
N LYS A 132 -16.28 -2.44 0.50
CA LYS A 132 -17.25 -2.66 -0.59
C LYS A 132 -16.93 -1.79 -1.81
N ASN A 133 -16.95 -2.40 -3.00
CA ASN A 133 -16.65 -1.79 -4.30
C ASN A 133 -15.20 -1.25 -4.46
N ASP A 134 -14.30 -1.61 -3.56
CA ASP A 134 -12.87 -1.34 -3.68
C ASP A 134 -12.07 -2.61 -4.06
N MET A 135 -10.76 -2.50 -4.19
CA MET A 135 -9.91 -3.53 -4.81
C MET A 135 -10.15 -4.96 -4.31
N PRO A 136 -10.32 -5.26 -3.00
CA PRO A 136 -10.59 -6.64 -2.57
C PRO A 136 -11.88 -7.23 -3.14
N ASP A 137 -12.96 -6.45 -3.12
CA ASP A 137 -14.26 -6.86 -3.67
C ASP A 137 -14.22 -6.98 -5.19
N ILE A 138 -13.54 -6.06 -5.87
CA ILE A 138 -13.38 -6.05 -7.32
C ILE A 138 -12.68 -7.33 -7.80
N VAL A 139 -11.57 -7.70 -7.18
CA VAL A 139 -10.80 -8.90 -7.52
C VAL A 139 -11.64 -10.16 -7.33
N LEU A 140 -12.31 -10.29 -6.17
CA LEU A 140 -13.19 -11.44 -5.91
C LEU A 140 -14.31 -11.54 -6.98
N ARG A 141 -14.97 -10.43 -7.31
CA ARG A 141 -16.04 -10.40 -8.34
C ARG A 141 -15.51 -10.76 -9.71
N ALA A 142 -14.33 -10.29 -10.09
CA ALA A 142 -13.72 -10.63 -11.38
C ALA A 142 -13.42 -12.14 -11.48
N ILE A 143 -12.86 -12.73 -10.42
CA ILE A 143 -12.60 -14.17 -10.34
C ILE A 143 -13.92 -14.96 -10.41
N CYS A 144 -14.92 -14.60 -9.60
CA CYS A 144 -16.22 -15.27 -9.62
C CYS A 144 -16.86 -15.21 -11.01
N LYS A 145 -16.88 -14.04 -11.66
CA LYS A 145 -17.40 -13.87 -13.03
C LYS A 145 -16.66 -14.78 -14.02
N LYS A 146 -15.33 -14.83 -13.96
CA LYS A 146 -14.51 -15.63 -14.87
C LYS A 146 -14.72 -17.14 -14.69
N ARG A 147 -14.91 -17.59 -13.44
CA ARG A 147 -15.14 -18.99 -13.09
C ARG A 147 -16.62 -19.42 -13.14
N GLY A 148 -17.54 -18.50 -13.50
CA GLY A 148 -18.97 -18.79 -13.55
C GLY A 148 -19.62 -18.98 -12.19
N VAL A 149 -18.99 -18.48 -11.12
CA VAL A 149 -19.55 -18.49 -9.77
C VAL A 149 -20.53 -17.33 -9.60
N ASP A 150 -21.78 -17.67 -9.27
CA ASP A 150 -22.80 -16.67 -8.98
C ASP A 150 -22.55 -16.05 -7.60
N ILE A 151 -21.96 -14.86 -7.59
CA ILE A 151 -21.60 -14.16 -6.34
C ILE A 151 -22.82 -13.82 -5.48
N SER A 152 -24.03 -13.76 -6.04
CA SER A 152 -25.25 -13.52 -5.27
C SER A 152 -25.63 -14.68 -4.34
N LYS A 153 -25.05 -15.86 -4.57
CA LYS A 153 -25.18 -17.05 -3.71
C LYS A 153 -24.16 -17.11 -2.58
N ILE A 154 -23.28 -16.12 -2.46
CA ILE A 154 -22.37 -15.94 -1.33
C ILE A 154 -22.98 -14.86 -0.41
N GLU A 155 -23.19 -15.19 0.86
CA GLU A 155 -23.70 -14.20 1.85
C GLU A 155 -22.57 -13.26 2.27
N ILE A 156 -22.39 -12.15 1.51
CA ILE A 156 -21.31 -11.21 1.76
C ILE A 156 -21.72 -10.12 2.74
N ASN A 157 -21.01 -10.04 3.86
CA ASN A 157 -21.14 -9.01 4.86
C ASN A 157 -19.98 -8.01 4.76
N TYR A 158 -20.28 -6.76 4.45
CA TYR A 158 -19.30 -5.70 4.31
C TYR A 158 -19.12 -4.91 5.60
N VAL A 159 -17.86 -4.57 5.89
CA VAL A 159 -17.45 -3.71 7.01
C VAL A 159 -16.53 -2.58 6.52
N GLN A 160 -16.28 -1.60 7.39
CA GLN A 160 -15.53 -0.41 7.00
C GLN A 160 -14.01 -0.63 7.02
N THR A 161 -13.50 -1.49 7.90
CA THR A 161 -12.06 -1.64 8.11
C THR A 161 -11.62 -3.10 8.20
N PRO A 162 -10.37 -3.42 7.79
CA PRO A 162 -9.83 -4.77 7.92
C PRO A 162 -9.79 -5.30 9.37
N PRO A 163 -9.40 -4.51 10.40
CA PRO A 163 -9.46 -4.97 11.79
C PRO A 163 -10.87 -5.35 12.27
N GLU A 164 -11.89 -4.62 11.82
CA GLU A 164 -13.29 -4.93 12.13
C GLU A 164 -13.71 -6.27 11.50
N ALA A 165 -13.36 -6.50 10.22
CA ALA A 165 -13.64 -7.77 9.54
C ALA A 165 -13.07 -8.95 10.32
N ILE A 166 -11.80 -8.86 10.72
CA ILE A 166 -11.13 -9.92 11.50
C ILE A 166 -11.74 -10.10 12.88
N GLY A 167 -12.09 -8.99 13.55
CA GLY A 167 -12.75 -9.05 14.86
C GLY A 167 -14.06 -9.81 14.80
N LEU A 168 -14.92 -9.50 13.85
CA LEU A 168 -16.19 -10.17 13.64
C LEU A 168 -16.03 -11.59 13.13
N PHE A 169 -15.11 -11.85 12.18
CA PHE A 169 -14.81 -13.20 11.71
C PHE A 169 -14.46 -14.15 12.85
N LEU A 170 -13.62 -13.72 13.79
CA LEU A 170 -13.21 -14.57 14.90
C LEU A 170 -14.30 -14.82 15.95
N GLN A 171 -15.22 -13.85 16.15
CA GLN A 171 -16.19 -13.86 17.23
C GLN A 171 -17.61 -14.30 16.81
N LYS A 172 -17.92 -14.20 15.53
CA LYS A 172 -19.27 -14.46 14.98
C LYS A 172 -19.26 -15.67 14.07
N ASP A 173 -20.47 -16.06 13.63
CA ASP A 173 -20.72 -17.18 12.74
C ASP A 173 -20.47 -16.78 11.28
N PHE A 174 -19.18 -16.64 10.91
CA PHE A 174 -18.71 -16.50 9.53
C PHE A 174 -17.89 -17.72 9.13
N ASP A 175 -18.10 -18.24 7.94
CA ASP A 175 -17.37 -19.37 7.38
C ASP A 175 -15.98 -18.94 6.88
N ALA A 176 -15.93 -17.76 6.26
CA ALA A 176 -14.75 -17.20 5.61
C ALA A 176 -14.63 -15.69 5.82
N ALA A 177 -13.42 -15.17 5.68
CA ALA A 177 -13.19 -13.74 5.52
C ALA A 177 -12.24 -13.49 4.35
N LEU A 178 -12.59 -12.53 3.48
CA LEU A 178 -11.61 -11.95 2.58
C LEU A 178 -10.77 -10.97 3.38
N SER A 179 -9.50 -11.22 3.42
CA SER A 179 -8.53 -10.46 4.21
C SER A 179 -7.34 -10.03 3.37
N ILE A 180 -6.67 -8.99 3.83
CA ILE A 180 -5.44 -8.47 3.22
C ILE A 180 -4.30 -8.53 4.24
N GLU A 181 -3.08 -8.83 3.79
CA GLU A 181 -1.94 -8.81 4.71
C GLU A 181 -1.65 -7.37 5.21
N PRO A 182 -1.37 -7.19 6.51
CA PRO A 182 -1.00 -8.20 7.51
C PRO A 182 -2.17 -8.76 8.33
N MET A 183 -3.41 -8.45 8.00
CA MET A 183 -4.58 -8.87 8.79
C MET A 183 -4.86 -10.37 8.73
N SER A 184 -4.56 -11.03 7.62
CA SER A 184 -4.66 -12.51 7.51
C SER A 184 -3.74 -13.19 8.52
N SER A 185 -2.48 -12.78 8.57
CA SER A 185 -1.50 -13.28 9.55
C SER A 185 -1.90 -12.96 10.99
N ALA A 186 -2.45 -11.76 11.25
CA ALA A 186 -2.97 -11.39 12.56
C ALA A 186 -4.17 -12.25 12.99
N ALA A 187 -5.08 -12.55 12.05
CA ALA A 187 -6.24 -13.41 12.29
C ALA A 187 -5.83 -14.83 12.68
N ILE A 188 -4.87 -15.43 11.98
CA ILE A 188 -4.34 -16.77 12.27
C ILE A 188 -3.73 -16.81 13.68
N LEU A 189 -2.88 -15.83 14.01
CA LEU A 189 -2.25 -15.75 15.33
C LEU A 189 -3.26 -15.55 16.46
N ARG A 190 -4.25 -14.67 16.23
CA ARG A 190 -5.32 -14.39 17.20
C ARG A 190 -6.26 -15.59 17.36
N GLY A 191 -6.63 -16.23 16.24
CA GLY A 191 -7.43 -17.45 16.25
C GLY A 191 -6.79 -18.55 17.09
N LYS A 192 -5.50 -18.80 16.89
CA LYS A 192 -4.74 -19.78 17.69
C LYS A 192 -4.82 -19.49 19.20
N LYS A 193 -4.71 -18.22 19.62
CA LYS A 193 -4.84 -17.82 21.02
C LYS A 193 -6.25 -18.02 21.58
N MET A 194 -7.27 -17.92 20.72
CA MET A 194 -8.69 -18.08 21.07
C MET A 194 -9.19 -19.53 20.97
N GLY A 195 -8.33 -20.48 20.53
CA GLY A 195 -8.73 -21.87 20.26
C GLY A 195 -9.58 -22.01 18.99
N VAL A 196 -9.58 -21.01 18.10
CA VAL A 196 -10.27 -21.02 16.81
C VAL A 196 -9.27 -21.41 15.72
N ASN A 197 -9.56 -22.49 14.99
CA ASN A 197 -8.69 -22.94 13.88
C ASN A 197 -8.90 -22.04 12.66
N VAL A 198 -8.03 -21.06 12.47
CA VAL A 198 -8.03 -20.16 11.31
C VAL A 198 -6.84 -20.47 10.43
N ARG A 199 -7.07 -20.59 9.13
CA ARG A 199 -6.03 -20.79 8.13
C ARG A 199 -6.34 -20.04 6.85
N VAL A 200 -5.35 -19.89 5.98
CA VAL A 200 -5.59 -19.49 4.58
C VAL A 200 -6.30 -20.64 3.89
N GLY A 201 -7.46 -20.38 3.34
CA GLY A 201 -8.17 -21.30 2.45
C GLY A 201 -7.53 -21.30 1.07
N PHE A 202 -7.39 -20.13 0.47
CA PHE A 202 -6.70 -19.89 -0.80
C PHE A 202 -6.27 -18.43 -0.94
N GLU A 203 -5.30 -18.20 -1.83
CA GLU A 203 -4.77 -16.87 -2.15
C GLU A 203 -5.38 -16.37 -3.46
N LEU A 204 -5.90 -15.13 -3.46
CA LEU A 204 -6.56 -14.60 -4.66
C LEU A 204 -5.60 -14.39 -5.84
N PRO A 205 -4.29 -14.02 -5.66
CA PRO A 205 -3.36 -13.97 -6.78
C PRO A 205 -3.20 -15.33 -7.52
N GLU A 206 -3.14 -16.44 -6.79
CA GLU A 206 -3.05 -17.78 -7.38
C GLU A 206 -4.31 -18.09 -8.21
N VAL A 207 -5.49 -17.90 -7.59
CA VAL A 207 -6.78 -18.13 -8.24
C VAL A 207 -6.98 -17.20 -9.43
N TRP A 208 -6.46 -15.97 -9.36
CA TRP A 208 -6.44 -15.02 -10.47
C TRP A 208 -5.61 -15.55 -11.64
N GLY A 209 -4.38 -15.97 -11.38
CA GLY A 209 -3.49 -16.53 -12.40
C GLY A 209 -4.12 -17.72 -13.11
N GLU A 210 -4.68 -18.67 -12.36
CA GLU A 210 -5.40 -19.83 -12.89
C GLU A 210 -6.63 -19.43 -13.72
N SER A 211 -7.42 -18.45 -13.22
CA SER A 211 -8.68 -18.06 -13.86
C SER A 211 -8.46 -17.35 -15.19
N PHE A 212 -7.41 -16.53 -15.29
CA PHE A 212 -7.12 -15.71 -16.47
C PHE A 212 -6.01 -16.29 -17.36
N GLY A 213 -5.37 -17.41 -16.97
CA GLY A 213 -4.30 -18.04 -17.75
C GLY A 213 -3.02 -17.21 -17.81
N ILE A 214 -2.72 -16.47 -16.74
CA ILE A 214 -1.56 -15.59 -16.61
C ILE A 214 -0.76 -15.93 -15.35
N LYS A 215 0.36 -15.25 -15.13
CA LYS A 215 1.11 -15.36 -13.87
C LYS A 215 0.20 -15.04 -12.67
N PRO A 216 0.46 -15.61 -11.48
CA PRO A 216 -0.33 -15.38 -10.27
C PRO A 216 -0.04 -13.99 -9.67
N TYR A 217 -0.15 -12.97 -10.50
CA TYR A 217 0.13 -11.58 -10.15
C TYR A 217 -1.09 -10.71 -10.38
N ILE A 218 -1.40 -9.92 -9.39
CA ILE A 218 -2.38 -8.84 -9.47
C ILE A 218 -1.62 -7.54 -9.19
N PRO A 219 -1.30 -6.70 -10.19
CA PRO A 219 -0.59 -5.44 -9.99
C PRO A 219 -1.53 -4.41 -9.35
N GLN A 220 -1.95 -4.73 -8.12
CA GLN A 220 -3.13 -4.14 -7.51
C GLN A 220 -2.88 -2.84 -6.77
N ALA A 221 -1.63 -2.59 -6.31
CA ALA A 221 -1.34 -1.41 -5.51
C ALA A 221 0.12 -0.97 -5.64
N GLY A 222 0.30 0.34 -5.60
CA GLY A 222 1.61 0.99 -5.65
C GLY A 222 1.48 2.47 -5.31
N LEU A 223 2.44 3.26 -5.74
CA LEU A 223 2.42 4.70 -5.56
C LEU A 223 1.77 5.39 -6.74
N ILE A 224 0.85 6.30 -6.45
CA ILE A 224 0.34 7.29 -7.38
C ILE A 224 0.88 8.67 -6.99
N VAL A 225 1.09 9.53 -7.96
CA VAL A 225 1.74 10.82 -7.75
C VAL A 225 1.11 11.90 -8.64
N ASP A 226 1.00 13.11 -8.11
CA ASP A 226 0.71 14.30 -8.89
C ASP A 226 1.79 14.49 -9.97
N ILE A 227 1.39 14.59 -11.24
CA ILE A 227 2.32 14.58 -12.39
C ILE A 227 3.19 15.84 -12.40
N ASP A 228 2.67 17.00 -12.00
CA ASP A 228 3.47 18.22 -11.94
C ASP A 228 4.51 18.15 -10.83
N TYR A 229 4.12 17.61 -9.67
CA TYR A 229 5.05 17.34 -8.57
C TYR A 229 6.15 16.35 -8.98
N TYR A 230 5.79 15.27 -9.65
CA TYR A 230 6.75 14.32 -10.20
C TYR A 230 7.72 14.97 -11.20
N ASN A 231 7.18 15.72 -12.18
CA ASN A 231 7.99 16.37 -13.21
C ASN A 231 8.96 17.41 -12.66
N ALA A 232 8.56 18.14 -11.62
CA ALA A 232 9.42 19.11 -10.93
C ALA A 232 10.53 18.46 -10.09
N ASN A 233 10.40 17.15 -9.73
CA ASN A 233 11.27 16.49 -8.75
C ASN A 233 11.80 15.13 -9.26
N LYS A 234 11.99 14.94 -10.56
CA LYS A 234 12.34 13.61 -11.15
C LYS A 234 13.53 12.95 -10.48
N GLU A 235 14.61 13.68 -10.21
CA GLU A 235 15.81 13.15 -9.57
C GLU A 235 15.53 12.64 -8.15
N VAL A 236 14.68 13.36 -7.40
CA VAL A 236 14.23 12.97 -6.06
C VAL A 236 13.45 11.65 -6.11
N PHE A 237 12.57 11.51 -7.11
CA PHE A 237 11.79 10.27 -7.29
C PHE A 237 12.65 9.09 -7.73
N GLU A 238 13.72 9.29 -8.51
CA GLU A 238 14.68 8.23 -8.84
C GLU A 238 15.44 7.74 -7.59
N ILE A 239 15.88 8.65 -6.72
CA ILE A 239 16.50 8.29 -5.44
C ILE A 239 15.49 7.54 -4.56
N PHE A 240 14.27 8.06 -4.43
CA PHE A 240 13.21 7.44 -3.63
C PHE A 240 12.84 6.05 -4.14
N HIS A 241 12.75 5.86 -5.45
CA HIS A 241 12.50 4.53 -6.04
C HIS A 241 13.58 3.52 -5.66
N LYS A 242 14.85 3.93 -5.73
CA LYS A 242 15.99 3.10 -5.31
C LYS A 242 15.95 2.81 -3.81
N ASP A 243 15.58 3.78 -2.98
CA ASP A 243 15.41 3.59 -1.54
C ASP A 243 14.32 2.56 -1.23
N LEU A 244 13.22 2.57 -1.97
CA LEU A 244 12.16 1.55 -1.85
C LEU A 244 12.65 0.16 -2.25
N GLN A 245 13.45 0.04 -3.32
CA GLN A 245 14.05 -1.25 -3.71
C GLN A 245 15.01 -1.77 -2.64
N ASN A 246 15.84 -0.90 -2.08
CA ASN A 246 16.73 -1.24 -0.98
C ASN A 246 15.94 -1.61 0.29
N ALA A 247 14.86 -0.89 0.60
CA ALA A 247 13.97 -1.18 1.72
C ALA A 247 13.33 -2.57 1.56
N LEU A 248 12.85 -2.92 0.37
CA LEU A 248 12.30 -4.26 0.10
C LEU A 248 13.35 -5.35 0.36
N LYS A 249 14.55 -5.20 -0.20
CA LYS A 249 15.63 -6.17 0.02
C LYS A 249 15.94 -6.31 1.51
N TRP A 250 16.10 -5.19 2.21
CA TRP A 250 16.40 -5.19 3.64
C TRP A 250 15.27 -5.83 4.48
N ILE A 251 13.99 -5.58 4.15
CA ILE A 251 12.83 -6.20 4.81
C ILE A 251 12.87 -7.72 4.71
N LEU A 252 13.15 -8.25 3.53
CA LEU A 252 13.19 -9.70 3.28
C LEU A 252 14.34 -10.39 4.03
N GLU A 253 15.45 -9.68 4.23
CA GLU A 253 16.62 -10.15 4.98
C GLU A 253 16.46 -9.94 6.51
N ASN A 254 15.63 -8.96 6.96
CA ASN A 254 15.53 -8.52 8.36
C ASN A 254 14.08 -8.46 8.86
N LYS A 255 13.30 -9.51 8.62
CA LYS A 255 11.83 -9.53 8.84
C LYS A 255 11.39 -9.08 10.23
N GLN A 256 12.12 -9.46 11.29
CA GLN A 256 11.76 -9.08 12.66
C GLN A 256 11.95 -7.57 12.89
N SER A 257 13.10 -7.03 12.50
CA SER A 257 13.35 -5.59 12.63
C SER A 257 12.41 -4.76 11.74
N ALA A 258 12.10 -5.27 10.54
CA ALA A 258 11.12 -4.65 9.65
C ALA A 258 9.71 -4.66 10.26
N ALA A 259 9.33 -5.73 10.94
CA ALA A 259 8.05 -5.84 11.64
C ALA A 259 7.95 -4.84 12.80
N GLN A 260 9.03 -4.61 13.55
CA GLN A 260 9.09 -3.59 14.60
C GLN A 260 8.86 -2.17 14.04
N ILE A 261 9.48 -1.87 12.89
CA ILE A 261 9.25 -0.60 12.19
C ILE A 261 7.80 -0.50 11.71
N GLY A 262 7.31 -1.55 11.04
CA GLY A 262 5.94 -1.59 10.49
C GLY A 262 4.86 -1.45 11.56
N ALA A 263 5.07 -2.01 12.76
CA ALA A 263 4.12 -1.95 13.88
C ALA A 263 3.89 -0.52 14.42
N GLN A 264 4.77 0.42 14.10
CA GLN A 264 4.58 1.83 14.45
C GLN A 264 3.55 2.52 13.54
N TYR A 265 3.26 1.94 12.38
CA TYR A 265 2.39 2.53 11.35
C TYR A 265 1.15 1.69 11.04
N LEU A 266 1.23 0.37 11.21
CA LEU A 266 0.17 -0.55 10.80
C LEU A 266 -0.52 -1.18 12.01
N PRO A 267 -1.86 -1.38 11.96
CA PRO A 267 -2.64 -1.90 13.09
C PRO A 267 -2.50 -3.43 13.24
N ALA A 268 -1.26 -3.95 13.20
CA ALA A 268 -0.97 -5.37 13.34
C ALA A 268 0.22 -5.60 14.28
N PRO A 269 0.23 -6.67 15.07
CA PRO A 269 1.35 -6.99 15.95
C PRO A 269 2.58 -7.44 15.13
N GLU A 270 3.78 -7.17 15.64
CA GLU A 270 5.06 -7.53 15.00
C GLU A 270 5.12 -8.97 14.46
N PRO A 271 4.69 -10.03 15.20
CA PRO A 271 4.72 -11.39 14.65
C PRO A 271 3.82 -11.57 13.41
N ALA A 272 2.71 -10.83 13.32
CA ALA A 272 1.85 -10.88 12.15
C ALA A 272 2.50 -10.19 10.95
N LEU A 273 3.13 -9.04 11.16
CA LEU A 273 3.87 -8.32 10.14
C LEU A 273 5.03 -9.16 9.60
N ALA A 274 5.82 -9.78 10.47
CA ALA A 274 6.93 -10.64 10.07
C ALA A 274 6.48 -11.82 9.18
N ASN A 275 5.35 -12.45 9.50
CA ASN A 275 4.77 -13.53 8.70
C ASN A 275 4.17 -13.01 7.38
N ALA A 276 3.66 -11.78 7.36
CA ALA A 276 2.99 -11.20 6.19
C ALA A 276 3.95 -10.87 5.05
N PHE A 277 5.24 -10.60 5.32
CA PHE A 277 6.20 -10.26 4.27
C PHE A 277 6.35 -11.36 3.22
N GLU A 278 6.22 -12.63 3.58
CA GLU A 278 6.34 -13.76 2.66
C GLU A 278 5.08 -13.96 1.78
N ARG A 279 3.92 -13.45 2.25
CA ARG A 279 2.61 -13.68 1.60
C ARG A 279 2.08 -12.45 0.87
N SER A 280 2.88 -11.39 0.78
CA SER A 280 2.39 -10.13 0.26
C SER A 280 2.85 -9.83 -1.16
N ASN A 281 3.53 -10.78 -1.82
CA ASN A 281 4.04 -10.62 -3.19
C ASN A 281 4.62 -9.23 -3.42
N LEU A 282 5.49 -8.77 -2.45
CA LEU A 282 6.07 -7.44 -2.47
C LEU A 282 7.00 -7.26 -3.65
N THR A 283 6.90 -6.11 -4.28
CA THR A 283 7.76 -5.70 -5.39
C THR A 283 8.00 -4.19 -5.33
N VAL A 284 8.95 -3.69 -6.07
CA VAL A 284 9.15 -2.27 -6.37
C VAL A 284 9.54 -2.16 -7.83
N THR A 285 8.55 -2.07 -8.70
CA THR A 285 8.74 -2.00 -10.15
C THR A 285 8.07 -0.75 -10.68
N LYS A 286 8.75 0.04 -11.51
CA LYS A 286 8.17 1.23 -12.13
C LYS A 286 6.94 0.84 -12.96
N ALA A 287 5.90 1.67 -12.93
CA ALA A 287 4.66 1.37 -13.64
C ALA A 287 4.88 1.26 -15.17
N LYS A 288 5.76 2.08 -15.74
CA LYS A 288 6.13 2.02 -17.16
C LYS A 288 6.75 0.69 -17.58
N ASP A 289 7.46 0.02 -16.67
CA ASP A 289 8.10 -1.27 -16.93
C ASP A 289 7.11 -2.45 -16.85
N LEU A 290 5.88 -2.20 -16.36
CA LEU A 290 4.77 -3.15 -16.22
C LEU A 290 3.57 -2.77 -17.11
N THR A 291 3.79 -2.00 -18.18
CA THR A 291 2.71 -1.45 -19.00
C THR A 291 1.77 -2.53 -19.52
N ASP A 292 2.27 -3.64 -20.04
CA ASP A 292 1.46 -4.70 -20.62
C ASP A 292 0.67 -5.48 -19.54
N GLU A 293 1.29 -5.77 -18.40
CA GLU A 293 0.64 -6.41 -17.26
C GLU A 293 -0.47 -5.52 -16.66
N LEU A 294 -0.19 -4.20 -16.52
CA LEU A 294 -1.17 -3.23 -16.04
C LEU A 294 -2.34 -3.09 -17.03
N MET A 295 -2.07 -3.01 -18.32
CA MET A 295 -3.12 -2.92 -19.33
C MET A 295 -4.00 -4.17 -19.32
N SER A 296 -3.41 -5.38 -19.27
CA SER A 296 -4.17 -6.64 -19.18
C SER A 296 -5.02 -6.72 -17.90
N PHE A 297 -4.48 -6.26 -16.77
CA PHE A 297 -5.24 -6.16 -15.52
C PHE A 297 -6.40 -5.18 -15.63
N PHE A 298 -6.18 -4.00 -16.19
CA PHE A 298 -7.23 -3.00 -16.36
C PHE A 298 -8.29 -3.41 -17.39
N GLU A 299 -7.95 -4.20 -18.42
CA GLU A 299 -8.93 -4.79 -19.35
C GLU A 299 -9.94 -5.68 -18.59
N VAL A 300 -9.47 -6.55 -17.70
CA VAL A 300 -10.36 -7.36 -16.86
C VAL A 300 -11.28 -6.50 -15.99
N LEU A 301 -10.74 -5.41 -15.39
CA LEU A 301 -11.54 -4.51 -14.58
C LEU A 301 -12.56 -3.73 -15.43
N PHE A 302 -12.16 -3.31 -16.61
CA PHE A 302 -13.03 -2.58 -17.55
C PHE A 302 -14.19 -3.45 -18.03
N GLU A 303 -13.93 -4.72 -18.37
CA GLU A 303 -14.96 -5.70 -18.73
C GLU A 303 -15.91 -6.02 -17.56
N LEU A 304 -15.40 -5.98 -16.32
CA LEU A 304 -16.22 -6.14 -15.13
C LEU A 304 -17.18 -4.97 -14.94
N ASN A 305 -16.62 -3.75 -14.94
CA ASN A 305 -17.37 -2.49 -14.84
C ASN A 305 -16.47 -1.30 -15.25
N PRO A 306 -16.73 -0.63 -16.39
CA PRO A 306 -15.93 0.52 -16.84
C PRO A 306 -15.77 1.65 -15.82
N LYS A 307 -16.75 1.83 -14.92
CA LYS A 307 -16.70 2.87 -13.86
C LYS A 307 -15.54 2.68 -12.90
N LEU A 308 -14.99 1.44 -12.77
CA LEU A 308 -13.83 1.16 -11.94
C LEU A 308 -12.58 1.95 -12.39
N LEU A 309 -12.52 2.29 -13.68
CA LEU A 309 -11.44 3.03 -14.32
C LEU A 309 -11.88 4.44 -14.76
N GLY A 310 -12.99 4.97 -14.24
CA GLY A 310 -13.49 6.28 -14.65
C GLY A 310 -14.14 6.32 -16.04
N GLY A 311 -14.61 5.17 -16.54
CA GLY A 311 -15.40 5.04 -17.78
C GLY A 311 -14.61 4.78 -19.06
N LYS A 312 -13.28 4.75 -19.00
CA LYS A 312 -12.40 4.45 -20.14
C LYS A 312 -11.13 3.71 -19.69
N MET A 313 -10.46 3.05 -20.65
CA MET A 313 -9.13 2.48 -20.40
C MET A 313 -8.10 3.59 -20.15
N PRO A 314 -7.03 3.35 -19.36
CA PRO A 314 -5.98 4.33 -19.14
C PRO A 314 -5.18 4.60 -20.42
N ASP A 315 -4.69 5.82 -20.56
CA ASP A 315 -3.60 6.12 -21.47
C ASP A 315 -2.28 5.60 -20.86
N LYS A 316 -1.43 5.00 -21.70
CA LYS A 316 -0.13 4.46 -21.26
C LYS A 316 0.82 5.53 -20.71
N SER A 317 0.63 6.80 -21.06
CA SER A 317 1.37 7.94 -20.51
C SER A 317 1.14 8.18 -19.01
N LEU A 318 0.12 7.56 -18.42
CA LEU A 318 -0.10 7.57 -16.98
C LEU A 318 0.90 6.71 -16.20
N PHE A 319 1.65 5.84 -16.87
CA PHE A 319 2.64 4.96 -16.26
C PHE A 319 4.03 5.62 -16.32
N LEU A 320 4.52 6.10 -15.17
CA LEU A 320 5.71 6.94 -15.03
C LEU A 320 7.00 6.13 -14.84
#